data_52d65e5e33e2b1d440d1ce4a459e147c
#
_entry.id   52d65e5e33e2b1d440d1ce4a459e147c
#
_cell.length_a   1.000
_cell.length_b   1.000
_cell.length_c   1.000
_cell.angle_alpha   90.00
_cell.angle_beta   90.00
_cell.angle_gamma   90.00
#
_symmetry.space_group_name_H-M   'P 1'
#
loop_
_entity.id
_entity.type
_entity.pdbx_description
1 polymer ?
#
loop_
_entity_poly.entity_id
_entity_poly.type
_entity_poly.pdbx_seq_one_letter_code
_entity_poly.pdbx_strand_id
1 'polypeptide(L)'
;MAIRHDYNEELEERRGPRLEELVAVSEEPAEPTKAEDEASLDDSVRAYLRQIGKVKLLTAADEVELGRLMEQGSLDARRRLTEANLRLVVSIAKKYANRGLPLLDLIQEGNLGLIRAVEKFDYKRGFKFSTYATWWIRQAVQRAVADRGRTIRIPVHNSDLITKQARLADRLRQELGRQATDEEIGLEMGLDPERVRWLFSIAQEPVSLETPIGDGDSELGHLIEDVNAVDAMSAAADTMLKGQLESVLMTLSPRQRRVIQLRFGLVDGKDHTLEDVGARLGMGRERVRQLERRALLRLRETGRLAGLDDNLVA
;
A
#
# COMPACT_ATOMS: atom_id res chain seq x y z
N MET A 1 -20.54 2.99 -15.95
CA MET A 1 -19.45 3.57 -16.77
C MET A 1 -18.07 2.95 -16.50
N ALA A 2 -17.82 2.35 -15.33
CA ALA A 2 -16.56 1.67 -14.98
C ALA A 2 -16.26 0.38 -15.79
N ILE A 3 -17.27 -0.41 -16.11
CA ILE A 3 -17.13 -1.72 -16.81
C ILE A 3 -16.62 -1.58 -18.27
N ARG A 4 -16.79 -0.42 -18.91
CA ARG A 4 -16.28 -0.17 -20.26
C ARG A 4 -14.79 0.17 -20.33
N HIS A 5 -14.19 0.59 -19.20
CA HIS A 5 -12.78 0.99 -19.17
C HIS A 5 -11.88 -0.24 -19.09
N ASP A 6 -12.24 -1.23 -18.26
CA ASP A 6 -11.49 -2.50 -18.13
C ASP A 6 -11.48 -3.30 -19.44
N TYR A 7 -12.60 -3.27 -20.20
CA TYR A 7 -12.70 -4.00 -21.47
C TYR A 7 -11.82 -3.41 -22.58
N ASN A 8 -11.59 -2.10 -22.57
CA ASN A 8 -10.70 -1.45 -23.53
C ASN A 8 -9.22 -1.66 -23.19
N GLU A 9 -8.84 -1.69 -21.93
CA GLU A 9 -7.47 -2.03 -21.51
C GLU A 9 -7.10 -3.48 -21.87
N GLU A 10 -8.00 -4.46 -21.67
CA GLU A 10 -7.78 -5.84 -22.10
C GLU A 10 -7.67 -5.99 -23.62
N LEU A 11 -8.38 -5.18 -24.41
CA LEU A 11 -8.30 -5.19 -25.87
C LEU A 11 -7.03 -4.52 -26.40
N GLU A 12 -6.52 -3.50 -25.73
CA GLU A 12 -5.23 -2.89 -26.04
C GLU A 12 -4.06 -3.80 -25.66
N GLU A 13 -4.13 -4.50 -24.54
CA GLU A 13 -3.14 -5.53 -24.16
C GLU A 13 -3.07 -6.70 -25.20
N ARG A 14 -4.16 -7.01 -25.87
CA ARG A 14 -4.21 -8.07 -26.90
C ARG A 14 -3.65 -7.67 -28.26
N ARG A 15 -3.64 -6.37 -28.59
CA ARG A 15 -3.22 -5.89 -29.93
C ARG A 15 -1.72 -5.65 -30.09
N GLY A 16 -0.97 -5.47 -29.01
CA GLY A 16 0.43 -5.06 -29.07
C GLY A 16 0.58 -3.61 -29.59
N PRO A 17 1.77 -3.04 -29.55
CA PRO A 17 2.01 -1.66 -29.94
C PRO A 17 1.77 -1.45 -31.43
N ARG A 18 1.18 -0.32 -31.79
CA ARG A 18 1.04 0.12 -33.19
C ARG A 18 2.42 0.49 -33.77
N LEU A 19 2.58 0.29 -35.08
CA LEU A 19 3.84 0.58 -35.79
C LEU A 19 4.34 2.02 -35.56
N GLU A 20 3.43 2.97 -35.44
CA GLU A 20 3.73 4.39 -35.18
C GLU A 20 4.31 4.63 -33.78
N GLU A 21 3.89 3.87 -32.75
CA GLU A 21 4.43 3.92 -31.40
C GLU A 21 5.81 3.27 -31.31
N LEU A 22 6.11 2.28 -32.14
CA LEU A 22 7.42 1.63 -32.20
C LEU A 22 8.50 2.55 -32.80
N VAL A 23 8.13 3.43 -33.73
CA VAL A 23 9.06 4.38 -34.39
C VAL A 23 9.38 5.56 -33.47
N ALA A 24 8.41 6.05 -32.71
CA ALA A 24 8.61 7.19 -31.77
C ALA A 24 9.53 6.88 -30.57
N VAL A 25 9.84 5.59 -30.33
CA VAL A 25 10.64 5.14 -29.16
C VAL A 25 12.12 4.92 -29.51
N SER A 26 12.51 5.05 -30.80
CA SER A 26 13.86 4.71 -31.27
C SER A 26 14.93 5.83 -31.11
N GLU A 27 14.57 7.01 -30.63
CA GLU A 27 15.53 8.13 -30.48
C GLU A 27 15.69 8.52 -29.00
N GLU A 28 16.64 7.88 -28.31
CA GLU A 28 17.65 8.49 -27.42
C GLU A 28 18.61 7.40 -26.90
N PRO A 29 19.87 7.38 -27.37
CA PRO A 29 20.93 6.66 -26.68
C PRO A 29 21.36 7.49 -25.48
N ALA A 30 20.88 7.11 -24.26
CA ALA A 30 21.42 7.66 -23.04
C ALA A 30 22.89 7.26 -22.90
N GLU A 31 23.78 8.24 -22.79
CA GLU A 31 25.19 8.06 -22.49
C GLU A 31 25.40 7.26 -21.18
N PRO A 32 26.43 6.42 -21.08
CA PRO A 32 26.70 5.64 -19.90
C PRO A 32 27.22 6.57 -18.80
N THR A 33 26.44 6.83 -17.78
CA THR A 33 26.91 7.42 -16.52
C THR A 33 27.87 6.44 -15.83
N LYS A 34 29.10 6.94 -15.60
CA LYS A 34 30.25 6.22 -15.07
C LYS A 34 30.05 5.77 -13.60
N ALA A 35 30.29 4.48 -13.35
CA ALA A 35 31.30 3.91 -12.45
C ALA A 35 31.36 4.32 -10.96
N GLU A 36 30.31 4.79 -10.29
CA GLU A 36 30.33 4.95 -8.82
C GLU A 36 29.34 4.06 -8.06
N ASP A 37 28.41 3.41 -8.76
CA ASP A 37 27.40 2.52 -8.14
C ASP A 37 27.78 1.02 -8.08
N GLU A 38 28.99 0.64 -8.52
CA GLU A 38 29.37 -0.80 -8.55
C GLU A 38 29.75 -1.37 -7.18
N ALA A 39 30.02 -0.56 -6.19
CA ALA A 39 30.51 -1.00 -4.89
C ALA A 39 29.44 -1.57 -3.97
N SER A 40 28.16 -1.29 -4.20
CA SER A 40 27.03 -1.71 -3.37
C SER A 40 26.07 -2.71 -4.03
N LEU A 41 26.42 -3.26 -5.20
CA LEU A 41 25.59 -4.31 -5.82
C LEU A 41 25.64 -5.57 -4.94
N ASP A 42 24.49 -5.97 -4.45
CA ASP A 42 24.26 -7.20 -3.71
C ASP A 42 24.86 -8.42 -4.46
N ASP A 43 25.46 -9.38 -3.75
CA ASP A 43 26.09 -10.57 -4.33
C ASP A 43 25.12 -11.35 -5.24
N SER A 44 23.82 -11.29 -4.96
CA SER A 44 22.75 -11.89 -5.78
C SER A 44 22.65 -11.24 -7.17
N VAL A 45 22.74 -9.90 -7.25
CA VAL A 45 22.75 -9.16 -8.52
C VAL A 45 23.97 -9.51 -9.35
N ARG A 46 25.15 -9.57 -8.72
CA ARG A 46 26.41 -9.96 -9.39
C ARG A 46 26.35 -11.39 -9.90
N ALA A 47 25.82 -12.32 -9.12
CA ALA A 47 25.65 -13.71 -9.54
C ALA A 47 24.73 -13.82 -10.76
N TYR A 48 23.59 -13.13 -10.74
CA TYR A 48 22.65 -13.07 -11.87
C TYR A 48 23.31 -12.50 -13.13
N LEU A 49 23.98 -11.35 -13.03
CA LEU A 49 24.66 -10.69 -14.17
C LEU A 49 25.76 -11.59 -14.77
N ARG A 50 26.52 -12.31 -13.94
CA ARG A 50 27.53 -13.27 -14.39
C ARG A 50 26.88 -14.44 -15.14
N GLN A 51 25.69 -14.87 -14.71
CA GLN A 51 24.98 -15.99 -15.32
C GLN A 51 24.43 -15.64 -16.69
N ILE A 52 23.73 -14.50 -16.84
CA ILE A 52 23.20 -14.03 -18.14
C ILE A 52 24.31 -13.64 -19.12
N GLY A 53 25.48 -13.22 -18.62
CA GLY A 53 26.65 -12.87 -19.43
C GLY A 53 27.26 -14.05 -20.19
N LYS A 54 27.02 -15.30 -19.78
CA LYS A 54 27.52 -16.51 -20.43
C LYS A 54 26.81 -16.82 -21.77
N VAL A 55 25.60 -16.32 -21.94
CA VAL A 55 24.77 -16.57 -23.12
C VAL A 55 25.20 -15.64 -24.25
N LYS A 56 25.46 -16.20 -25.45
CA LYS A 56 25.85 -15.42 -26.63
C LYS A 56 24.67 -14.62 -27.15
N LEU A 57 24.95 -13.42 -27.67
CA LEU A 57 23.96 -12.59 -28.36
C LEU A 57 23.58 -13.25 -29.69
N LEU A 58 22.32 -13.12 -30.08
CA LEU A 58 21.80 -13.62 -31.35
C LEU A 58 22.05 -12.66 -32.49
N THR A 59 22.27 -13.19 -33.69
CA THR A 59 22.26 -12.40 -34.93
C THR A 59 20.82 -12.32 -35.46
N ALA A 60 20.58 -11.38 -36.40
CA ALA A 60 19.26 -11.26 -37.03
C ALA A 60 18.82 -12.54 -37.76
N ALA A 61 19.77 -13.32 -38.29
CA ALA A 61 19.49 -14.61 -38.92
C ALA A 61 19.04 -15.65 -37.89
N ASP A 62 19.72 -15.67 -36.72
CA ASP A 62 19.34 -16.58 -35.62
C ASP A 62 17.93 -16.23 -35.06
N GLU A 63 17.56 -14.95 -34.96
CA GLU A 63 16.24 -14.52 -34.53
C GLU A 63 15.14 -15.04 -35.48
N VAL A 64 15.36 -14.98 -36.78
CA VAL A 64 14.42 -15.50 -37.80
C VAL A 64 14.32 -17.02 -37.73
N GLU A 65 15.44 -17.74 -37.56
CA GLU A 65 15.47 -19.19 -37.45
C GLU A 65 14.71 -19.65 -36.19
N LEU A 66 15.02 -19.03 -35.05
CA LEU A 66 14.32 -19.32 -33.80
C LEU A 66 12.82 -18.98 -33.91
N GLY A 67 12.45 -17.88 -34.59
CA GLY A 67 11.06 -17.51 -34.83
C GLY A 67 10.31 -18.58 -35.63
N ARG A 68 10.94 -19.19 -36.67
CA ARG A 68 10.36 -20.30 -37.43
C ARG A 68 10.17 -21.54 -36.58
N LEU A 69 11.16 -21.90 -35.75
CA LEU A 69 11.07 -23.05 -34.84
C LEU A 69 9.99 -22.84 -33.76
N MET A 70 9.80 -21.62 -33.31
CA MET A 70 8.74 -21.26 -32.36
C MET A 70 7.34 -21.41 -32.97
N GLU A 71 7.16 -21.04 -34.24
CA GLU A 71 5.91 -21.25 -34.99
C GLU A 71 5.57 -22.77 -35.13
N GLN A 72 6.60 -23.63 -35.12
CA GLN A 72 6.45 -25.10 -35.08
C GLN A 72 6.25 -25.66 -33.68
N GLY A 73 6.18 -24.79 -32.63
CA GLY A 73 5.94 -25.19 -31.26
C GLY A 73 7.18 -25.59 -30.44
N SER A 74 8.39 -25.29 -30.93
CA SER A 74 9.63 -25.62 -30.20
C SER A 74 9.78 -24.77 -28.92
N LEU A 75 9.73 -25.43 -27.75
CA LEU A 75 9.97 -24.82 -26.44
C LEU A 75 11.45 -24.44 -26.26
N ASP A 76 12.37 -25.20 -26.86
CA ASP A 76 13.81 -24.90 -26.76
C ASP A 76 14.17 -23.61 -27.54
N ALA A 77 13.54 -23.38 -28.68
CA ALA A 77 13.72 -22.14 -29.43
C ALA A 77 13.22 -20.93 -28.63
N ARG A 78 12.05 -21.03 -27.99
CA ARG A 78 11.51 -20.00 -27.10
C ARG A 78 12.48 -19.70 -25.94
N ARG A 79 13.01 -20.74 -25.30
CA ARG A 79 13.96 -20.63 -24.20
C ARG A 79 15.24 -19.93 -24.64
N ARG A 80 15.85 -20.35 -25.77
CA ARG A 80 17.06 -19.72 -26.32
C ARG A 80 16.85 -18.24 -26.65
N LEU A 81 15.74 -17.88 -27.30
CA LEU A 81 15.43 -16.48 -27.61
C LEU A 81 15.26 -15.65 -26.33
N THR A 82 14.61 -16.18 -25.30
CA THR A 82 14.45 -15.50 -24.00
C THR A 82 15.80 -15.30 -23.31
N GLU A 83 16.58 -16.39 -23.13
CA GLU A 83 17.87 -16.34 -22.42
C GLU A 83 18.87 -15.37 -23.07
N ALA A 84 18.94 -15.34 -24.41
CA ALA A 84 19.84 -14.45 -25.13
C ALA A 84 19.49 -12.96 -24.94
N ASN A 85 18.23 -12.64 -24.61
CA ASN A 85 17.74 -11.27 -24.47
C ASN A 85 17.60 -10.78 -23.02
N LEU A 86 17.98 -11.57 -22.01
CA LEU A 86 17.96 -11.14 -20.59
C LEU A 86 18.84 -9.89 -20.35
N ARG A 87 19.92 -9.73 -21.10
CA ARG A 87 20.80 -8.55 -21.03
C ARG A 87 20.07 -7.26 -21.46
N LEU A 88 19.15 -7.35 -22.42
CA LEU A 88 18.30 -6.23 -22.82
C LEU A 88 17.39 -5.80 -21.67
N VAL A 89 16.79 -6.75 -20.94
CA VAL A 89 15.95 -6.45 -19.78
C VAL A 89 16.73 -5.67 -18.74
N VAL A 90 17.95 -6.09 -18.40
CA VAL A 90 18.80 -5.38 -17.42
C VAL A 90 19.09 -3.95 -17.86
N SER A 91 19.40 -3.73 -19.14
CA SER A 91 19.69 -2.39 -19.67
C SER A 91 18.50 -1.43 -19.53
N ILE A 92 17.28 -1.96 -19.66
CA ILE A 92 16.05 -1.18 -19.50
C ILE A 92 15.75 -0.99 -18.02
N ALA A 93 15.81 -2.05 -17.19
CA ALA A 93 15.50 -2.01 -15.77
C ALA A 93 16.42 -1.01 -15.00
N LYS A 94 17.70 -0.91 -15.37
CA LYS A 94 18.65 0.07 -14.79
C LYS A 94 18.14 1.52 -14.86
N LYS A 95 17.39 1.90 -15.90
CA LYS A 95 16.81 3.25 -16.05
C LYS A 95 15.68 3.54 -15.05
N TYR A 96 15.16 2.52 -14.40
CA TYR A 96 14.08 2.59 -13.42
C TYR A 96 14.54 2.27 -11.99
N ALA A 97 15.86 2.10 -11.78
CA ALA A 97 16.42 1.93 -10.44
C ALA A 97 16.07 3.12 -9.54
N ASN A 98 16.03 2.87 -8.23
CA ASN A 98 15.77 3.89 -7.20
C ASN A 98 14.35 4.53 -7.28
N ARG A 99 13.37 3.78 -7.81
CA ARG A 99 11.97 4.21 -7.86
C ARG A 99 11.05 3.36 -6.97
N GLY A 100 11.53 3.02 -5.76
CA GLY A 100 10.76 2.29 -4.77
C GLY A 100 10.80 0.77 -4.91
N LEU A 101 11.44 0.21 -5.97
CA LEU A 101 11.64 -1.22 -6.15
C LEU A 101 13.13 -1.56 -6.27
N PRO A 102 13.58 -2.68 -5.66
CA PRO A 102 14.92 -3.21 -5.84
C PRO A 102 15.21 -3.55 -7.31
N LEU A 103 16.47 -3.42 -7.75
CA LEU A 103 16.85 -3.66 -9.15
C LEU A 103 16.52 -5.10 -9.60
N LEU A 104 16.69 -6.11 -8.74
CA LEU A 104 16.33 -7.49 -9.07
C LEU A 104 14.84 -7.65 -9.36
N ASP A 105 13.98 -7.01 -8.57
CA ASP A 105 12.53 -7.08 -8.79
C ASP A 105 12.13 -6.41 -10.10
N LEU A 106 12.73 -5.26 -10.43
CA LEU A 106 12.55 -4.60 -11.73
C LEU A 106 12.98 -5.50 -12.89
N ILE A 107 14.10 -6.22 -12.74
CA ILE A 107 14.57 -7.17 -13.73
C ILE A 107 13.57 -8.32 -13.90
N GLN A 108 13.06 -8.89 -12.79
CA GLN A 108 12.10 -9.99 -12.88
C GLN A 108 10.77 -9.57 -13.52
N GLU A 109 10.24 -8.39 -13.18
CA GLU A 109 9.06 -7.85 -13.86
C GLU A 109 9.33 -7.59 -15.36
N GLY A 110 10.53 -7.09 -15.67
CA GLY A 110 10.99 -6.94 -17.06
C GLY A 110 11.10 -8.29 -17.80
N ASN A 111 11.55 -9.34 -17.11
CA ASN A 111 11.62 -10.70 -17.67
C ASN A 111 10.22 -11.25 -18.01
N LEU A 112 9.20 -10.95 -17.18
CA LEU A 112 7.80 -11.27 -17.52
C LEU A 112 7.33 -10.54 -18.77
N GLY A 113 7.74 -9.28 -18.95
CA GLY A 113 7.51 -8.52 -20.17
C GLY A 113 8.22 -9.14 -21.39
N LEU A 114 9.48 -9.58 -21.24
CA LEU A 114 10.24 -10.27 -22.27
C LEU A 114 9.56 -11.59 -22.69
N ILE A 115 9.09 -12.39 -21.75
CA ILE A 115 8.39 -13.64 -22.06
C ILE A 115 7.15 -13.38 -22.92
N ARG A 116 6.35 -12.35 -22.58
CA ARG A 116 5.19 -11.93 -23.40
C ARG A 116 5.62 -11.46 -24.79
N ALA A 117 6.74 -10.73 -24.88
CA ALA A 117 7.28 -10.30 -26.16
C ALA A 117 7.69 -11.50 -27.04
N VAL A 118 8.34 -12.51 -26.47
CA VAL A 118 8.72 -13.75 -27.16
C VAL A 118 7.48 -14.50 -27.68
N GLU A 119 6.42 -14.58 -26.87
CA GLU A 119 5.17 -15.25 -27.25
C GLU A 119 4.45 -14.59 -28.44
N LYS A 120 4.55 -13.27 -28.55
CA LYS A 120 3.87 -12.47 -29.57
C LYS A 120 4.77 -12.04 -30.73
N PHE A 121 6.03 -12.50 -30.74
CA PHE A 121 6.99 -12.13 -31.76
C PHE A 121 6.66 -12.71 -33.14
N ASP A 122 6.59 -11.82 -34.15
CA ASP A 122 6.39 -12.16 -35.54
C ASP A 122 7.61 -11.79 -36.39
N TYR A 123 8.46 -12.77 -36.70
CA TYR A 123 9.67 -12.60 -37.49
C TYR A 123 9.37 -12.20 -38.96
N LYS A 124 8.17 -12.44 -39.47
CA LYS A 124 7.78 -12.14 -40.84
C LYS A 124 7.72 -10.64 -41.13
N ARG A 125 7.62 -9.81 -40.07
CA ARG A 125 7.58 -8.36 -40.17
C ARG A 125 8.95 -7.71 -40.48
N GLY A 126 10.04 -8.45 -40.41
CA GLY A 126 11.39 -7.98 -40.77
C GLY A 126 12.07 -7.04 -39.76
N PHE A 127 11.44 -6.75 -38.61
CA PHE A 127 12.07 -5.95 -37.55
C PHE A 127 12.88 -6.82 -36.60
N LYS A 128 13.94 -6.23 -35.99
CA LYS A 128 14.71 -6.89 -34.93
C LYS A 128 13.82 -7.17 -33.71
N PHE A 129 14.04 -8.31 -33.09
CA PHE A 129 13.35 -8.69 -31.86
C PHE A 129 13.49 -7.63 -30.77
N SER A 130 14.69 -7.04 -30.60
CA SER A 130 14.96 -6.03 -29.57
C SER A 130 14.06 -4.79 -29.68
N THR A 131 13.70 -4.35 -30.90
CA THR A 131 12.79 -3.21 -31.10
C THR A 131 11.40 -3.48 -30.53
N TYR A 132 10.90 -4.67 -30.80
CA TYR A 132 9.58 -5.10 -30.28
C TYR A 132 9.59 -5.41 -28.78
N ALA A 133 10.61 -6.14 -28.32
CA ALA A 133 10.73 -6.55 -26.92
C ALA A 133 10.90 -5.34 -25.97
N THR A 134 11.61 -4.29 -26.41
CA THR A 134 11.82 -3.08 -25.59
C THR A 134 10.51 -2.47 -25.11
N TRP A 135 9.47 -2.45 -25.95
CA TRP A 135 8.15 -1.92 -25.57
C TRP A 135 7.51 -2.76 -24.45
N TRP A 136 7.48 -4.08 -24.58
CA TRP A 136 6.89 -5.00 -23.61
C TRP A 136 7.64 -4.97 -22.27
N ILE A 137 8.98 -4.96 -22.33
CA ILE A 137 9.82 -4.89 -21.13
C ILE A 137 9.57 -3.56 -20.40
N ARG A 138 9.58 -2.44 -21.15
CA ARG A 138 9.33 -1.10 -20.58
C ARG A 138 7.95 -1.03 -19.94
N GLN A 139 6.93 -1.49 -20.61
CA GLN A 139 5.55 -1.51 -20.12
C GLN A 139 5.45 -2.33 -18.82
N ALA A 140 6.05 -3.53 -18.78
CA ALA A 140 6.05 -4.38 -17.59
C ALA A 140 6.76 -3.70 -16.40
N VAL A 141 7.94 -3.13 -16.62
CA VAL A 141 8.70 -2.43 -15.57
C VAL A 141 7.96 -1.19 -15.08
N GLN A 142 7.41 -0.36 -15.98
CA GLN A 142 6.65 0.84 -15.60
C GLN A 142 5.40 0.48 -14.79
N ARG A 143 4.68 -0.56 -15.22
CA ARG A 143 3.50 -1.05 -14.50
C ARG A 143 3.90 -1.56 -13.10
N ALA A 144 4.99 -2.31 -12.99
CA ALA A 144 5.47 -2.79 -11.69
C ALA A 144 5.84 -1.64 -10.74
N VAL A 145 6.53 -0.61 -11.24
CA VAL A 145 6.84 0.60 -10.45
C VAL A 145 5.58 1.32 -9.99
N ALA A 146 4.60 1.48 -10.89
CA ALA A 146 3.33 2.13 -10.53
C ALA A 146 2.52 1.34 -9.51
N ASP A 147 2.51 0.00 -9.63
CA ASP A 147 1.71 -0.89 -8.78
C ASP A 147 2.35 -1.20 -7.43
N ARG A 148 3.68 -1.28 -7.34
CA ARG A 148 4.41 -1.80 -6.16
C ARG A 148 5.51 -0.90 -5.65
N GLY A 149 5.83 0.21 -6.35
CA GLY A 149 6.94 1.10 -6.00
C GLY A 149 6.68 1.96 -4.75
N ARG A 150 5.44 2.02 -4.26
CA ARG A 150 5.07 2.83 -3.09
C ARG A 150 4.58 1.98 -1.94
N THR A 151 4.92 2.36 -0.71
CA THR A 151 4.43 1.73 0.52
C THR A 151 2.90 1.78 0.60
N ILE A 152 2.31 2.93 0.26
CA ILE A 152 0.86 3.09 0.12
C ILE A 152 0.54 3.05 -1.37
N ARG A 153 -0.11 1.97 -1.82
CA ARG A 153 -0.45 1.77 -3.23
C ARG A 153 -1.37 2.86 -3.77
N ILE A 154 -0.99 3.42 -4.91
CA ILE A 154 -1.80 4.39 -5.66
C ILE A 154 -2.25 3.72 -6.98
N PRO A 155 -3.51 3.88 -7.42
CA PRO A 155 -3.96 3.40 -8.73
C PRO A 155 -3.12 3.97 -9.88
N VAL A 156 -2.86 3.16 -10.92
CA VAL A 156 -1.96 3.50 -12.05
C VAL A 156 -2.33 4.83 -12.70
N HIS A 157 -3.63 5.07 -12.96
CA HIS A 157 -4.09 6.32 -13.59
C HIS A 157 -3.74 7.58 -12.76
N ASN A 158 -3.75 7.49 -11.42
CA ASN A 158 -3.33 8.60 -10.56
C ASN A 158 -1.80 8.73 -10.56
N SER A 159 -1.06 7.62 -10.62
CA SER A 159 0.42 7.63 -10.74
C SER A 159 0.88 8.31 -12.03
N ASP A 160 0.18 8.07 -13.13
CA ASP A 160 0.43 8.72 -14.41
C ASP A 160 0.14 10.24 -14.35
N LEU A 161 -0.97 10.61 -13.70
CA LEU A 161 -1.31 12.03 -13.48
C LEU A 161 -0.27 12.72 -12.60
N ILE A 162 0.20 12.09 -11.51
CA ILE A 162 1.26 12.62 -10.64
C ILE A 162 2.56 12.82 -11.44
N THR A 163 2.94 11.85 -12.27
CA THR A 163 4.13 11.94 -13.10
C THR A 163 4.01 13.08 -14.13
N LYS A 164 2.84 13.23 -14.76
CA LYS A 164 2.56 14.33 -15.70
C LYS A 164 2.59 15.68 -15.00
N GLN A 165 1.98 15.77 -13.81
CA GLN A 165 1.96 16.98 -12.98
C GLN A 165 3.37 17.42 -12.60
N ALA A 166 4.23 16.49 -12.13
CA ALA A 166 5.60 16.79 -11.75
C ALA A 166 6.42 17.33 -12.93
N ARG A 167 6.34 16.67 -14.10
CA ARG A 167 7.02 17.16 -15.32
C ARG A 167 6.54 18.54 -15.76
N LEU A 168 5.24 18.79 -15.64
CA LEU A 168 4.65 20.06 -16.00
C LEU A 168 5.07 21.16 -15.03
N ALA A 169 5.05 20.88 -13.73
CA ALA A 169 5.51 21.81 -12.69
C ALA A 169 6.99 22.20 -12.90
N ASP A 170 7.85 21.24 -13.25
CA ASP A 170 9.27 21.51 -13.57
C ASP A 170 9.42 22.37 -14.83
N ARG A 171 8.64 22.10 -15.88
CA ARG A 171 8.65 22.91 -17.10
C ARG A 171 8.21 24.34 -16.82
N LEU A 172 7.06 24.52 -16.16
CA LEU A 172 6.55 25.83 -15.80
C LEU A 172 7.51 26.60 -14.88
N ARG A 173 8.17 25.89 -13.95
CA ARG A 173 9.22 26.48 -13.10
C ARG A 173 10.37 27.05 -13.93
N GLN A 174 10.81 26.35 -14.99
CA GLN A 174 11.86 26.82 -15.88
C GLN A 174 11.40 28.02 -16.73
N GLU A 175 10.14 28.00 -17.21
CA GLU A 175 9.58 29.07 -18.03
C GLU A 175 9.29 30.35 -17.22
N LEU A 176 8.72 30.21 -16.02
CA LEU A 176 8.30 31.34 -15.19
C LEU A 176 9.38 31.86 -14.25
N GLY A 177 10.45 31.10 -14.00
CA GLY A 177 11.49 31.43 -13.02
C GLY A 177 11.04 31.36 -11.56
N ARG A 178 9.80 30.84 -11.29
CA ARG A 178 9.20 30.61 -9.97
C ARG A 178 8.42 29.32 -9.93
N GLN A 179 8.03 28.88 -8.75
CA GLN A 179 7.08 27.75 -8.64
C GLN A 179 5.73 28.12 -9.29
N ALA A 180 5.19 27.18 -10.09
CA ALA A 180 3.87 27.32 -10.67
C ALA A 180 2.78 27.17 -9.61
N THR A 181 1.70 27.91 -9.76
CA THR A 181 0.51 27.78 -8.89
C THR A 181 -0.34 26.57 -9.31
N ASP A 182 -1.16 26.08 -8.38
CA ASP A 182 -2.09 24.96 -8.66
C ASP A 182 -3.07 25.29 -9.79
N GLU A 183 -3.40 26.58 -9.95
CA GLU A 183 -4.27 27.08 -11.02
C GLU A 183 -3.57 27.00 -12.39
N GLU A 184 -2.30 27.39 -12.46
CA GLU A 184 -1.49 27.34 -13.69
C GLU A 184 -1.28 25.89 -14.13
N ILE A 185 -0.97 25.00 -13.18
CA ILE A 185 -0.81 23.57 -13.46
C ILE A 185 -2.16 22.98 -13.90
N GLY A 186 -3.25 23.33 -13.18
CA GLY A 186 -4.59 22.86 -13.49
C GLY A 186 -5.05 23.25 -14.88
N LEU A 187 -4.78 24.49 -15.29
CA LEU A 187 -5.13 25.00 -16.62
C LEU A 187 -4.46 24.17 -17.73
N GLU A 188 -3.15 23.87 -17.59
CA GLU A 188 -2.41 23.09 -18.58
C GLU A 188 -2.75 21.58 -18.58
N MET A 189 -3.10 21.04 -17.41
CA MET A 189 -3.55 19.64 -17.29
C MET A 189 -5.00 19.44 -17.69
N GLY A 190 -5.80 20.51 -17.75
CA GLY A 190 -7.26 20.45 -17.91
C GLY A 190 -7.96 19.88 -16.68
N LEU A 191 -7.43 20.15 -15.48
CA LEU A 191 -7.95 19.68 -14.19
C LEU A 191 -8.28 20.86 -13.29
N ASP A 192 -9.25 20.64 -12.38
CA ASP A 192 -9.56 21.62 -11.33
C ASP A 192 -8.36 21.80 -10.37
N PRO A 193 -8.10 23.03 -9.87
CA PRO A 193 -7.02 23.29 -8.91
C PRO A 193 -7.13 22.44 -7.63
N GLU A 194 -8.34 22.12 -7.18
CA GLU A 194 -8.56 21.21 -6.04
C GLU A 194 -8.06 19.80 -6.34
N ARG A 195 -8.25 19.32 -7.57
CA ARG A 195 -7.75 18.02 -7.99
C ARG A 195 -6.21 17.99 -8.06
N VAL A 196 -5.59 19.09 -8.50
CA VAL A 196 -4.14 19.26 -8.50
C VAL A 196 -3.57 19.19 -7.08
N ARG A 197 -4.16 19.93 -6.13
CA ARG A 197 -3.78 19.88 -4.70
C ARG A 197 -3.92 18.47 -4.11
N TRP A 198 -5.02 17.81 -4.42
CA TRP A 198 -5.24 16.44 -3.98
C TRP A 198 -4.17 15.47 -4.53
N LEU A 199 -3.77 15.61 -5.81
CA LEU A 199 -2.68 14.81 -6.39
C LEU A 199 -1.35 15.05 -5.67
N PHE A 200 -1.05 16.30 -5.30
CA PHE A 200 0.15 16.60 -4.48
C PHE A 200 0.10 15.94 -3.10
N SER A 201 -1.06 15.95 -2.44
CA SER A 201 -1.20 15.34 -1.11
C SER A 201 -0.97 13.84 -1.12
N ILE A 202 -1.49 13.11 -2.12
CA ILE A 202 -1.28 11.66 -2.24
C ILE A 202 0.10 11.29 -2.81
N ALA A 203 0.78 12.23 -3.47
CA ALA A 203 2.12 12.02 -4.01
C ALA A 203 3.21 11.96 -2.93
N GLN A 204 2.93 12.44 -1.71
CA GLN A 204 3.86 12.39 -0.59
C GLN A 204 4.22 10.95 -0.22
N GLU A 205 5.51 10.74 0.05
CA GLU A 205 6.00 9.44 0.52
C GLU A 205 6.05 9.42 2.05
N PRO A 206 5.72 8.28 2.69
CA PRO A 206 5.86 8.14 4.13
C PRO A 206 7.33 8.22 4.54
N VAL A 207 7.57 8.88 5.68
CA VAL A 207 8.89 8.98 6.29
C VAL A 207 9.09 7.79 7.23
N SER A 208 10.31 7.25 7.30
CA SER A 208 10.62 6.14 8.22
C SER A 208 10.56 6.61 9.67
N LEU A 209 9.99 5.79 10.54
CA LEU A 209 9.98 6.03 11.99
C LEU A 209 11.37 5.90 12.62
N GLU A 210 12.28 5.17 11.98
CA GLU A 210 13.68 5.01 12.40
C GLU A 210 14.57 6.17 11.94
N THR A 211 13.99 7.24 11.36
CA THR A 211 14.75 8.41 10.96
C THR A 211 15.32 9.08 12.19
N PRO A 212 16.67 9.25 12.28
CA PRO A 212 17.31 9.88 13.43
C PRO A 212 16.94 11.36 13.51
N ILE A 213 16.72 11.86 14.73
CA ILE A 213 16.40 13.25 15.00
C ILE A 213 17.49 13.87 15.88
N GLY A 214 18.11 14.97 15.40
CA GLY A 214 19.19 15.66 16.13
C GLY A 214 20.50 14.88 16.11
N ASP A 215 21.37 15.20 17.07
CA ASP A 215 22.73 14.63 17.18
C ASP A 215 22.80 13.38 18.09
N GLY A 216 21.66 12.81 18.49
CA GLY A 216 21.59 11.70 19.45
C GLY A 216 20.95 10.41 18.87
N ASP A 217 20.79 9.42 19.73
CA ASP A 217 20.17 8.13 19.42
C ASP A 217 18.62 8.20 19.37
N SER A 218 18.04 9.41 19.23
CA SER A 218 16.60 9.59 19.18
C SER A 218 16.06 9.40 17.75
N GLU A 219 14.99 8.63 17.63
CA GLU A 219 14.30 8.35 16.36
C GLU A 219 12.96 9.08 16.32
N LEU A 220 12.44 9.32 15.10
CA LEU A 220 11.13 9.96 14.89
C LEU A 220 10.00 9.18 15.60
N GLY A 221 10.10 7.86 15.67
CA GLY A 221 9.15 7.00 16.36
C GLY A 221 8.99 7.30 17.83
N HIS A 222 10.05 7.76 18.51
CA HIS A 222 10.01 8.11 19.94
C HIS A 222 9.21 9.38 20.27
N LEU A 223 8.95 10.24 19.27
CA LEU A 223 8.14 11.45 19.43
C LEU A 223 6.65 11.23 19.25
N ILE A 224 6.25 10.07 18.74
CA ILE A 224 4.83 9.77 18.49
C ILE A 224 4.22 9.21 19.76
N GLU A 225 3.22 9.91 20.30
CA GLU A 225 2.50 9.44 21.50
C GLU A 225 1.59 8.24 21.15
N ASP A 226 1.50 7.30 22.07
CA ASP A 226 0.52 6.22 22.01
C ASP A 226 -0.85 6.73 22.50
N VAL A 227 -1.74 7.07 21.57
CA VAL A 227 -3.12 7.52 21.85
C VAL A 227 -3.99 6.46 22.53
N ASN A 228 -3.58 5.20 22.52
CA ASN A 228 -4.28 4.11 23.20
C ASN A 228 -3.70 3.81 24.59
N ALA A 229 -2.60 4.44 24.97
CA ALA A 229 -2.04 4.30 26.30
C ALA A 229 -3.03 4.83 27.34
N VAL A 230 -3.32 4.02 28.33
CA VAL A 230 -4.19 4.43 29.43
C VAL A 230 -3.43 5.43 30.30
N ASP A 231 -3.92 6.66 30.39
CA ASP A 231 -3.37 7.66 31.30
C ASP A 231 -3.40 7.16 32.74
N ALA A 232 -2.26 7.31 33.42
CA ALA A 232 -2.10 6.81 34.80
C ALA A 232 -3.12 7.45 35.77
N MET A 233 -3.47 8.72 35.53
CA MET A 233 -4.42 9.45 36.35
C MET A 233 -5.84 8.91 36.16
N SER A 234 -6.24 8.66 34.91
CA SER A 234 -7.53 8.02 34.58
C SER A 234 -7.63 6.59 35.13
N ALA A 235 -6.56 5.80 35.03
CA ALA A 235 -6.52 4.45 35.59
C ALA A 235 -6.63 4.44 37.13
N ALA A 236 -6.00 5.40 37.80
CA ALA A 236 -6.13 5.58 39.25
C ALA A 236 -7.55 6.00 39.63
N ALA A 237 -8.15 6.96 38.91
CA ALA A 237 -9.52 7.41 39.10
C ALA A 237 -10.53 6.25 38.94
N ASP A 238 -10.39 5.44 37.89
CA ASP A 238 -11.22 4.26 37.64
C ASP A 238 -11.09 3.22 38.77
N THR A 239 -9.88 3.04 39.28
CA THR A 239 -9.65 2.11 40.39
C THR A 239 -10.32 2.61 41.68
N MET A 240 -10.21 3.91 41.96
CA MET A 240 -10.90 4.53 43.11
C MET A 240 -12.43 4.45 42.98
N LEU A 241 -12.96 4.73 41.75
CA LEU A 241 -14.39 4.65 41.47
C LEU A 241 -14.92 3.21 41.66
N LYS A 242 -14.16 2.20 41.18
CA LYS A 242 -14.49 0.79 41.42
C LYS A 242 -14.55 0.47 42.92
N GLY A 243 -13.58 0.90 43.70
CA GLY A 243 -13.55 0.72 45.14
C GLY A 243 -14.72 1.41 45.86
N GLN A 244 -15.07 2.63 45.47
CA GLN A 244 -16.24 3.34 45.98
C GLN A 244 -17.53 2.62 45.61
N LEU A 245 -17.67 2.18 44.36
CA LEU A 245 -18.85 1.40 43.92
C LEU A 245 -19.01 0.09 44.72
N GLU A 246 -17.92 -0.64 44.94
CA GLU A 246 -17.94 -1.85 45.77
C GLU A 246 -18.38 -1.56 47.20
N SER A 247 -17.86 -0.48 47.80
CA SER A 247 -18.24 -0.08 49.17
C SER A 247 -19.74 0.24 49.27
N VAL A 248 -20.30 0.93 48.28
CA VAL A 248 -21.75 1.22 48.23
C VAL A 248 -22.55 -0.01 47.96
N LEU A 249 -22.12 -0.95 47.10
CA LEU A 249 -22.74 -2.24 46.86
C LEU A 249 -22.76 -3.12 48.15
N MET A 250 -21.78 -2.96 49.04
CA MET A 250 -21.76 -3.68 50.32
C MET A 250 -22.90 -3.28 51.27
N THR A 251 -23.51 -2.11 51.13
CA THR A 251 -24.66 -1.66 51.91
C THR A 251 -25.96 -2.37 51.53
N LEU A 252 -26.00 -3.05 50.40
CA LEU A 252 -27.14 -3.84 49.94
C LEU A 252 -27.18 -5.21 50.62
N SER A 253 -28.39 -5.78 50.73
CA SER A 253 -28.50 -7.18 51.14
C SER A 253 -27.82 -8.12 50.13
N PRO A 254 -27.31 -9.31 50.55
CA PRO A 254 -26.58 -10.19 49.61
C PRO A 254 -27.37 -10.57 48.36
N ARG A 255 -28.68 -10.73 48.50
CA ARG A 255 -29.57 -11.04 47.37
C ARG A 255 -29.73 -9.86 46.41
N GLN A 256 -29.91 -8.64 46.93
CA GLN A 256 -30.00 -7.42 46.12
C GLN A 256 -28.68 -7.16 45.38
N ARG A 257 -27.54 -7.28 46.07
CA ARG A 257 -26.22 -7.13 45.49
C ARG A 257 -26.00 -8.07 44.32
N ARG A 258 -26.33 -9.36 44.51
CA ARG A 258 -26.16 -10.36 43.45
C ARG A 258 -27.05 -10.10 42.23
N VAL A 259 -28.27 -9.60 42.43
CA VAL A 259 -29.15 -9.18 41.33
C VAL A 259 -28.53 -8.03 40.55
N ILE A 260 -28.05 -6.97 41.20
CA ILE A 260 -27.40 -5.81 40.55
C ILE A 260 -26.11 -6.25 39.83
N GLN A 261 -25.27 -7.04 40.49
CA GLN A 261 -24.02 -7.52 39.88
C GLN A 261 -24.24 -8.31 38.60
N LEU A 262 -25.23 -9.19 38.55
CA LEU A 262 -25.57 -9.98 37.36
C LEU A 262 -26.24 -9.09 36.29
N ARG A 263 -27.18 -8.24 36.72
CA ARG A 263 -27.96 -7.40 35.80
C ARG A 263 -27.08 -6.45 34.98
N PHE A 264 -26.13 -5.82 35.65
CA PHE A 264 -25.21 -4.82 35.04
C PHE A 264 -23.81 -5.38 34.71
N GLY A 265 -23.66 -6.70 34.70
CA GLY A 265 -22.42 -7.33 34.28
C GLY A 265 -21.17 -7.00 35.13
N LEU A 266 -21.35 -6.61 36.39
CA LEU A 266 -20.23 -6.19 37.25
C LEU A 266 -19.28 -7.34 37.64
N VAL A 267 -19.64 -8.58 37.34
CA VAL A 267 -18.83 -9.78 37.64
C VAL A 267 -18.27 -10.42 36.40
N ASP A 268 -19.06 -10.53 35.33
CA ASP A 268 -18.72 -11.23 34.10
C ASP A 268 -18.65 -10.31 32.89
N GLY A 269 -18.77 -9.00 33.07
CA GLY A 269 -18.66 -7.99 32.01
C GLY A 269 -19.80 -8.03 31.00
N LYS A 270 -20.90 -8.78 31.28
CA LYS A 270 -22.04 -8.90 30.36
C LYS A 270 -23.34 -8.60 31.09
N ASP A 271 -24.14 -7.72 30.52
CA ASP A 271 -25.49 -7.42 31.01
C ASP A 271 -26.44 -8.60 30.78
N HIS A 272 -27.19 -8.97 31.80
CA HIS A 272 -28.16 -10.07 31.75
C HIS A 272 -29.58 -9.55 31.80
N THR A 273 -30.50 -10.24 31.11
CA THR A 273 -31.94 -9.94 31.20
C THR A 273 -32.51 -10.31 32.56
N LEU A 274 -33.66 -9.74 32.93
CA LEU A 274 -34.33 -10.09 34.17
C LEU A 274 -34.72 -11.59 34.24
N GLU A 275 -34.98 -12.20 33.11
CA GLU A 275 -35.26 -13.62 32.97
C GLU A 275 -34.03 -14.48 33.22
N ASP A 276 -32.89 -14.11 32.62
CA ASP A 276 -31.62 -14.82 32.84
C ASP A 276 -31.15 -14.74 34.29
N VAL A 277 -31.26 -13.53 34.90
CA VAL A 277 -30.96 -13.35 36.31
C VAL A 277 -31.92 -14.19 37.18
N GLY A 278 -33.20 -14.23 36.81
CA GLY A 278 -34.19 -15.05 37.48
C GLY A 278 -33.85 -16.55 37.42
N ALA A 279 -33.51 -17.04 36.24
CA ALA A 279 -33.09 -18.42 36.01
C ALA A 279 -31.85 -18.79 36.83
N ARG A 280 -30.82 -17.92 36.86
CA ARG A 280 -29.60 -18.15 37.66
C ARG A 280 -29.79 -18.13 39.17
N LEU A 281 -30.76 -17.35 39.65
CA LEU A 281 -31.03 -17.19 41.10
C LEU A 281 -32.22 -18.00 41.59
N GLY A 282 -32.88 -18.77 40.72
CA GLY A 282 -34.05 -19.57 41.04
C GLY A 282 -35.27 -18.72 41.44
N MET A 283 -35.45 -17.54 40.81
CA MET A 283 -36.52 -16.58 41.15
C MET A 283 -37.31 -16.19 39.91
N GLY A 284 -38.60 -15.90 40.06
CA GLY A 284 -39.43 -15.39 38.97
C GLY A 284 -38.98 -13.97 38.54
N ARG A 285 -39.16 -13.63 37.23
CA ARG A 285 -38.85 -12.33 36.64
C ARG A 285 -39.35 -11.13 37.44
N GLU A 286 -40.60 -11.18 37.91
CA GLU A 286 -41.22 -10.08 38.67
C GLU A 286 -40.52 -9.89 40.03
N ARG A 287 -40.09 -11.01 40.67
CA ARG A 287 -39.35 -10.93 41.94
C ARG A 287 -37.97 -10.29 41.75
N VAL A 288 -37.27 -10.61 40.65
CA VAL A 288 -36.00 -9.96 40.28
C VAL A 288 -36.20 -8.46 40.07
N ARG A 289 -37.25 -8.06 39.33
CA ARG A 289 -37.60 -6.65 39.07
C ARG A 289 -37.85 -5.87 40.37
N GLN A 290 -38.59 -6.48 41.33
CA GLN A 290 -38.83 -5.87 42.64
C GLN A 290 -37.57 -5.70 43.46
N LEU A 291 -36.64 -6.67 43.41
CA LEU A 291 -35.33 -6.61 44.09
C LEU A 291 -34.46 -5.56 43.49
N GLU A 292 -34.36 -5.50 42.13
CA GLU A 292 -33.63 -4.49 41.40
C GLU A 292 -34.11 -3.06 41.75
N ARG A 293 -35.42 -2.81 41.66
CA ARG A 293 -36.01 -1.49 41.98
C ARG A 293 -35.69 -1.05 43.40
N ARG A 294 -35.83 -1.97 44.41
CA ARG A 294 -35.47 -1.64 45.79
C ARG A 294 -34.01 -1.42 46.01
N ALA A 295 -33.15 -2.18 45.28
CA ALA A 295 -31.72 -2.02 45.35
C ALA A 295 -31.29 -0.66 44.75
N LEU A 296 -31.81 -0.28 43.58
CA LEU A 296 -31.50 1.00 42.93
C LEU A 296 -31.95 2.21 43.78
N LEU A 297 -33.14 2.14 44.40
CA LEU A 297 -33.60 3.18 45.33
C LEU A 297 -32.60 3.36 46.49
N ARG A 298 -32.19 2.26 47.11
CA ARG A 298 -31.23 2.29 48.21
C ARG A 298 -29.86 2.75 47.80
N LEU A 299 -29.37 2.34 46.63
CA LEU A 299 -28.12 2.81 46.06
C LEU A 299 -28.15 4.32 45.78
N ARG A 300 -29.26 4.86 45.27
CA ARG A 300 -29.43 6.27 45.03
C ARG A 300 -29.37 7.12 46.31
N GLU A 301 -29.98 6.65 47.38
CA GLU A 301 -29.88 7.30 48.69
C GLU A 301 -28.45 7.27 49.24
N THR A 302 -27.80 6.09 49.17
CA THR A 302 -26.43 5.89 49.69
C THR A 302 -25.38 6.57 48.79
N GLY A 303 -25.56 6.57 47.46
CA GLY A 303 -24.69 7.18 46.51
C GLY A 303 -24.61 8.71 46.63
N ARG A 304 -25.75 9.36 46.92
CA ARG A 304 -25.80 10.79 47.26
C ARG A 304 -25.02 11.15 48.52
N LEU A 305 -25.10 10.30 49.53
CA LEU A 305 -24.35 10.46 50.78
C LEU A 305 -22.84 10.22 50.58
N ALA A 306 -22.45 9.43 49.58
CA ALA A 306 -21.06 9.09 49.26
C ALA A 306 -20.42 10.02 48.25
N GLY A 307 -21.13 11.06 47.77
CA GLY A 307 -20.60 12.03 46.79
C GLY A 307 -20.34 11.45 45.38
N LEU A 308 -20.98 10.36 45.03
CA LEU A 308 -20.86 9.73 43.71
C LEU A 308 -21.55 10.53 42.60
N ASP A 309 -22.49 11.42 42.96
CA ASP A 309 -23.22 12.27 42.00
C ASP A 309 -22.28 13.32 41.36
N ASP A 310 -21.20 13.76 42.05
CA ASP A 310 -20.25 14.75 41.59
C ASP A 310 -19.28 14.17 40.51
N ASN A 311 -19.07 12.87 40.50
CA ASN A 311 -18.19 12.19 39.52
C ASN A 311 -18.89 11.82 38.19
N LEU A 312 -20.21 12.03 38.08
CA LEU A 312 -21.00 11.76 36.86
C LEU A 312 -21.18 13.01 35.96
N VAL A 313 -20.67 14.17 36.38
CA VAL A 313 -20.84 15.45 35.68
C VAL A 313 -19.50 15.99 35.10
N ALA A 314 -18.41 15.21 35.16
CA ALA A 314 -17.12 15.60 34.61
C ALA A 314 -16.83 14.95 33.24
#